data_add1ca3880cf5364acbf4f41ed76088e
#
_entry.id   add1ca3880cf5364acbf4f41ed76088e
#
_cell.length_a   1.000
_cell.length_b   1.000
_cell.length_c   1.000
_cell.angle_alpha   90.00
_cell.angle_beta   90.00
_cell.angle_gamma   90.00
#
_symmetry.space_group_name_H-M   'P 1'
#
loop_
_entity.id
_entity.type
_entity.pdbx_description
1 polymer ?
#
loop_
_entity_poly.entity_id
_entity_poly.type
_entity_poly.pdbx_seq_one_letter_code
_entity_poly.pdbx_strand_id
1 'polypeptide(L)'
;LRDLTLAIRQIYASVFGPDALMYRRRVGLLDYDERMAILLQEVQGERHRQYYFPALAGVAYSYSPIVWNPRFKREDGFMRLVMGLGTRAVDRIAGDYPRMINLSHPQLRPDVTPKAIRYYSQHFVDALDLEKNILTTVPVESVLGSDYPPLRWLVSVDDGETVHPPLTISRSIDPSQLILTFDGLLQRGSFVPLLKTVLSRLQQQYEQPVDIEFAVSLTPESGTPKPKLNLHLLQCRPQNQFNSDSREIQSMPTDLATQDKILLCTRMVPQGQVSQIEY
;
A
#
# COMPACT_ATOMS: atom_id res chain seq x y z
N LEU A 1 22.53 17.76 9.25
CA LEU A 1 22.97 17.07 10.47
C LEU A 1 21.98 17.23 11.62
N ARG A 2 21.48 18.43 11.88
CA ARG A 2 20.54 18.71 12.99
C ARG A 2 19.25 17.89 12.87
N ASP A 3 18.65 17.85 11.68
CA ASP A 3 17.40 17.13 11.43
C ASP A 3 17.57 15.62 11.52
N LEU A 4 18.69 15.09 11.03
CA LEU A 4 19.03 13.69 11.20
C LEU A 4 19.19 13.31 12.67
N THR A 5 19.87 14.16 13.45
CA THR A 5 20.02 13.93 14.90
C THR A 5 18.67 13.98 15.62
N LEU A 6 17.77 14.88 15.20
CA LEU A 6 16.43 14.97 15.75
C LEU A 6 15.61 13.71 15.41
N ALA A 7 15.64 13.25 14.16
CA ALA A 7 14.97 12.03 13.73
C ALA A 7 15.47 10.79 14.51
N ILE A 8 16.78 10.64 14.69
CA ILE A 8 17.36 9.58 15.50
C ILE A 8 16.85 9.62 16.94
N ARG A 9 16.82 10.80 17.55
CA ARG A 9 16.28 10.98 18.91
C ARG A 9 14.80 10.58 19.01
N GLN A 10 14.01 10.94 18.02
CA GLN A 10 12.58 10.60 17.97
C GLN A 10 12.38 9.09 17.83
N ILE A 11 13.21 8.41 17.03
CA ILE A 11 13.18 6.95 16.90
C ILE A 11 13.49 6.29 18.25
N TYR A 12 14.55 6.72 18.94
CA TYR A 12 14.86 6.19 20.28
C TYR A 12 13.74 6.48 21.28
N ALA A 13 13.15 7.66 21.24
CA ALA A 13 12.05 8.04 22.14
C ALA A 13 10.78 7.22 21.89
N SER A 14 10.55 6.77 20.64
CA SER A 14 9.35 6.01 20.26
C SER A 14 9.23 4.65 20.97
N VAL A 15 10.34 4.09 21.44
CA VAL A 15 10.36 2.85 22.25
C VAL A 15 9.58 2.99 23.56
N PHE A 16 9.50 4.21 24.08
CA PHE A 16 8.74 4.55 25.30
C PHE A 16 7.34 5.12 25.00
N GLY A 17 6.94 5.09 23.74
CA GLY A 17 5.58 5.48 23.36
C GLY A 17 4.52 4.51 23.89
N PRO A 18 3.26 4.98 24.06
CA PRO A 18 2.18 4.16 24.63
C PRO A 18 2.00 2.82 23.93
N ASP A 19 1.99 2.81 22.60
CA ASP A 19 1.77 1.59 21.80
C ASP A 19 2.92 0.58 21.97
N ALA A 20 4.16 1.06 22.01
CA ALA A 20 5.34 0.22 22.22
C ALA A 20 5.33 -0.39 23.63
N LEU A 21 5.01 0.39 24.65
CA LEU A 21 4.90 -0.09 26.04
C LEU A 21 3.73 -1.07 26.21
N MET A 22 2.59 -0.82 25.59
CA MET A 22 1.46 -1.75 25.61
C MET A 22 1.81 -3.08 24.94
N TYR A 23 2.48 -3.02 23.79
CA TYR A 23 2.97 -4.22 23.11
C TYR A 23 3.95 -5.02 23.99
N ARG A 24 4.97 -4.36 24.54
CA ARG A 24 5.96 -4.99 25.44
C ARG A 24 5.31 -5.61 26.66
N ARG A 25 4.36 -4.92 27.27
CA ARG A 25 3.56 -5.46 28.39
C ARG A 25 2.83 -6.74 27.99
N ARG A 26 2.20 -6.73 26.81
CA ARG A 26 1.41 -7.86 26.29
C ARG A 26 2.27 -9.12 26.04
N VAL A 27 3.52 -8.93 25.61
CA VAL A 27 4.44 -10.03 25.31
C VAL A 27 5.41 -10.33 26.46
N GLY A 28 5.25 -9.68 27.63
CA GLY A 28 6.06 -9.92 28.82
C GLY A 28 7.49 -9.37 28.73
N LEU A 29 7.72 -8.33 27.94
CA LEU A 29 9.04 -7.76 27.68
C LEU A 29 9.24 -6.37 28.32
N LEU A 30 8.43 -5.97 29.32
CA LEU A 30 8.57 -4.65 29.95
C LEU A 30 9.93 -4.43 30.62
N ASP A 31 10.43 -5.45 31.28
CA ASP A 31 11.71 -5.40 32.01
C ASP A 31 12.93 -5.78 31.16
N TYR A 32 12.71 -5.97 29.84
CA TYR A 32 13.80 -6.30 28.93
C TYR A 32 14.51 -5.03 28.45
N ASP A 33 15.85 -5.08 28.39
CA ASP A 33 16.67 -4.00 27.85
C ASP A 33 16.43 -3.89 26.33
N GLU A 34 15.69 -2.85 25.93
CA GLU A 34 15.33 -2.60 24.53
C GLU A 34 16.47 -1.89 23.82
N ARG A 35 17.03 -2.55 22.81
CA ARG A 35 18.10 -2.01 21.97
C ARG A 35 17.53 -1.67 20.59
N MET A 36 17.50 -0.38 20.27
CA MET A 36 17.01 0.11 18.99
C MET A 36 18.13 0.17 17.95
N ALA A 37 17.96 -0.52 16.84
CA ALA A 37 18.78 -0.32 15.64
C ALA A 37 18.16 0.76 14.75
N ILE A 38 19.01 1.51 14.05
CA ILE A 38 18.57 2.54 13.09
C ILE A 38 19.07 2.14 11.71
N LEU A 39 18.12 2.04 10.77
CA LEU A 39 18.39 1.83 9.36
C LEU A 39 18.28 3.16 8.61
N LEU A 40 19.34 3.54 7.91
CA LEU A 40 19.35 4.67 6.97
C LEU A 40 19.28 4.13 5.55
N GLN A 41 18.25 4.51 4.82
CA GLN A 41 18.06 4.09 3.42
C GLN A 41 17.95 5.32 2.53
N GLU A 42 18.53 5.22 1.32
CA GLU A 42 18.29 6.19 0.27
C GLU A 42 16.84 6.08 -0.22
N VAL A 43 16.16 7.22 -0.33
CA VAL A 43 14.81 7.26 -0.89
C VAL A 43 14.90 6.96 -2.38
N GLN A 44 14.24 5.89 -2.81
CA GLN A 44 14.16 5.52 -4.22
C GLN A 44 13.11 6.35 -4.94
N GLY A 45 13.43 6.84 -6.12
CA GLY A 45 12.53 7.66 -6.91
C GLY A 45 13.21 8.32 -8.12
N GLU A 46 12.45 9.14 -8.80
CA GLU A 46 12.89 9.95 -9.92
C GLU A 46 12.36 11.39 -9.79
N ARG A 47 13.12 12.34 -10.31
CA ARG A 47 12.66 13.73 -10.32
C ARG A 47 11.63 13.94 -11.42
N HIS A 48 10.49 14.48 -11.03
CA HIS A 48 9.49 15.02 -11.96
C HIS A 48 9.11 16.43 -11.54
N ARG A 49 9.41 17.42 -12.37
CA ARG A 49 9.31 18.84 -12.04
C ARG A 49 10.10 19.17 -10.75
N GLN A 50 9.45 19.75 -9.73
CA GLN A 50 10.05 20.00 -8.41
C GLN A 50 9.96 18.81 -7.44
N TYR A 51 9.23 17.76 -7.81
CA TYR A 51 9.00 16.63 -6.93
C TYR A 51 9.95 15.46 -7.19
N TYR A 52 10.22 14.68 -6.15
CA TYR A 52 10.98 13.44 -6.21
C TYR A 52 10.17 12.31 -5.57
N PHE A 53 9.90 11.27 -6.31
CA PHE A 53 9.11 10.11 -5.88
C PHE A 53 9.30 8.93 -6.86
N PRO A 54 9.06 7.67 -6.42
CA PRO A 54 9.04 6.51 -7.31
C PRO A 54 7.76 6.53 -8.17
N ALA A 55 7.81 5.94 -9.35
CA ALA A 55 6.64 5.82 -10.22
C ALA A 55 5.47 5.14 -9.52
N LEU A 56 5.77 4.13 -8.72
CA LEU A 56 4.83 3.49 -7.80
C LEU A 56 5.57 2.89 -6.61
N ALA A 57 4.85 2.70 -5.52
CA ALA A 57 5.30 2.00 -4.34
C ALA A 57 4.15 1.15 -3.77
N GLY A 58 4.47 0.27 -2.85
CA GLY A 58 3.43 -0.54 -2.24
C GLY A 58 3.91 -1.52 -1.20
N VAL A 59 2.93 -2.24 -0.69
CA VAL A 59 3.12 -3.40 0.18
C VAL A 59 2.59 -4.64 -0.51
N ALA A 60 3.33 -5.74 -0.40
CA ALA A 60 2.89 -7.02 -0.93
C ALA A 60 3.04 -8.13 0.11
N TYR A 61 2.11 -9.06 0.09
CA TYR A 61 1.97 -10.16 1.02
C TYR A 61 2.03 -11.48 0.26
N SER A 62 2.86 -12.39 0.68
CA SER A 62 2.89 -13.74 0.08
C SER A 62 1.67 -14.58 0.46
N TYR A 63 1.04 -14.24 1.58
CA TYR A 63 -0.22 -14.82 2.05
C TYR A 63 -1.24 -13.71 2.27
N SER A 64 -2.36 -13.74 1.57
CA SER A 64 -3.33 -12.64 1.57
C SER A 64 -4.07 -12.52 2.90
N PRO A 65 -4.02 -11.35 3.56
CA PRO A 65 -4.83 -11.11 4.75
C PRO A 65 -6.34 -10.96 4.44
N ILE A 66 -6.68 -10.72 3.17
CA ILE A 66 -8.04 -10.38 2.75
C ILE A 66 -8.48 -11.28 1.58
N VAL A 67 -9.68 -11.86 1.68
CA VAL A 67 -10.32 -12.59 0.60
C VAL A 67 -11.70 -11.96 0.37
N TRP A 68 -11.84 -11.18 -0.72
CA TRP A 68 -13.10 -10.49 -1.05
C TRP A 68 -13.85 -11.11 -2.23
N ASN A 69 -13.28 -12.12 -2.84
CA ASN A 69 -13.90 -12.82 -3.97
C ASN A 69 -13.76 -14.34 -3.78
N PRO A 70 -14.79 -15.15 -4.02
CA PRO A 70 -14.74 -16.61 -3.85
C PRO A 70 -13.67 -17.31 -4.70
N ARG A 71 -13.19 -16.68 -5.78
CA ARG A 71 -12.12 -17.20 -6.64
C ARG A 71 -10.73 -17.05 -6.04
N PHE A 72 -10.57 -16.26 -4.97
CA PHE A 72 -9.28 -15.96 -4.38
C PHE A 72 -8.96 -16.94 -3.28
N LYS A 73 -7.71 -17.36 -3.26
CA LYS A 73 -7.11 -18.09 -2.16
C LYS A 73 -6.14 -17.17 -1.41
N ARG A 74 -5.89 -17.46 -0.16
CA ARG A 74 -4.90 -16.67 0.62
C ARG A 74 -3.49 -16.83 0.07
N GLU A 75 -3.17 -18.01 -0.45
CA GLU A 75 -1.90 -18.38 -1.08
C GLU A 75 -1.64 -17.64 -2.40
N ASP A 76 -2.67 -17.04 -2.99
CA ASP A 76 -2.49 -16.23 -4.20
C ASP A 76 -1.59 -15.01 -3.98
N GLY A 77 -1.49 -14.57 -2.74
CA GLY A 77 -0.83 -13.32 -2.38
C GLY A 77 -1.68 -12.09 -2.68
N PHE A 78 -1.23 -10.98 -2.18
CA PHE A 78 -1.96 -9.71 -2.25
C PHE A 78 -0.99 -8.53 -2.28
N MET A 79 -1.39 -7.43 -2.92
CA MET A 79 -0.64 -6.18 -2.83
C MET A 79 -1.55 -4.96 -2.81
N ARG A 80 -1.00 -3.86 -2.27
CA ARG A 80 -1.55 -2.51 -2.37
C ARG A 80 -0.56 -1.67 -3.15
N LEU A 81 -1.04 -0.96 -4.15
CA LEU A 81 -0.23 -0.06 -4.97
C LEU A 81 -0.71 1.37 -4.84
N VAL A 82 0.27 2.28 -4.81
CA VAL A 82 0.09 3.73 -4.88
C VAL A 82 1.15 4.35 -5.78
N MET A 83 0.88 5.50 -6.34
CA MET A 83 1.87 6.39 -6.91
C MET A 83 2.52 7.20 -5.78
N GLY A 84 3.83 7.46 -5.87
CA GLY A 84 4.56 8.22 -4.85
C GLY A 84 5.26 7.36 -3.80
N LEU A 85 5.57 7.95 -2.65
CA LEU A 85 6.47 7.40 -1.63
C LEU A 85 5.96 6.19 -0.84
N GLY A 86 4.80 5.65 -1.13
CA GLY A 86 4.31 4.42 -0.50
C GLY A 86 3.61 4.57 0.84
N THR A 87 3.69 5.70 1.50
CA THR A 87 3.02 5.99 2.78
C THR A 87 1.52 5.69 2.72
N ARG A 88 0.87 6.04 1.61
CA ARG A 88 -0.56 5.79 1.37
C ARG A 88 -0.91 4.32 1.09
N ALA A 89 0.06 3.47 0.84
CA ALA A 89 -0.17 2.02 0.74
C ALA A 89 -0.31 1.36 2.12
N VAL A 90 0.29 1.96 3.14
CA VAL A 90 0.32 1.47 4.53
C VAL A 90 -0.76 2.16 5.36
N ASP A 91 -0.76 3.49 5.33
CA ASP A 91 -1.69 4.30 6.12
C ASP A 91 -3.09 4.30 5.52
N ARG A 92 -4.10 4.24 6.38
CA ARG A 92 -5.49 4.39 5.99
C ARG A 92 -5.89 5.86 6.11
N ILE A 93 -5.93 6.53 4.97
CA ILE A 93 -6.35 7.93 4.89
C ILE A 93 -7.79 7.94 4.35
N ALA A 94 -8.68 8.63 5.06
CA ALA A 94 -10.07 8.74 4.63
C ALA A 94 -10.17 9.46 3.27
N GLY A 95 -10.92 8.87 2.34
CA GLY A 95 -11.13 9.46 1.02
C GLY A 95 -9.99 9.25 0.01
N ASP A 96 -8.96 8.45 0.36
CA ASP A 96 -7.88 8.12 -0.55
C ASP A 96 -7.53 6.63 -0.44
N TYR A 97 -7.46 5.93 -1.56
CA TYR A 97 -7.45 4.48 -1.57
C TYR A 97 -6.32 3.90 -2.42
N PRO A 98 -5.49 3.02 -1.87
CA PRO A 98 -4.53 2.26 -2.66
C PRO A 98 -5.26 1.27 -3.58
N ARG A 99 -4.69 1.00 -4.74
CA ARG A 99 -5.16 -0.08 -5.61
C ARG A 99 -4.90 -1.43 -4.96
N MET A 100 -5.95 -2.14 -4.59
CA MET A 100 -5.90 -3.48 -4.01
C MET A 100 -5.89 -4.54 -5.11
N ILE A 101 -4.96 -5.50 -5.03
CA ILE A 101 -4.70 -6.45 -6.09
C ILE A 101 -4.45 -7.85 -5.52
N ASN A 102 -5.22 -8.84 -5.99
CA ASN A 102 -4.88 -10.24 -5.82
C ASN A 102 -3.84 -10.62 -6.87
N LEU A 103 -2.73 -11.26 -6.48
CA LEU A 103 -1.62 -11.50 -7.39
C LEU A 103 -1.91 -12.59 -8.44
N SER A 104 -2.86 -13.48 -8.20
CA SER A 104 -3.28 -14.47 -9.20
C SER A 104 -4.34 -13.93 -10.16
N HIS A 105 -5.06 -12.89 -9.76
CA HIS A 105 -6.12 -12.27 -10.55
C HIS A 105 -5.98 -10.73 -10.53
N PRO A 106 -4.90 -10.16 -11.08
CA PRO A 106 -4.56 -8.74 -10.90
C PRO A 106 -5.56 -7.79 -11.55
N GLN A 107 -6.37 -8.27 -12.49
CA GLN A 107 -7.36 -7.47 -13.22
C GLN A 107 -8.69 -7.32 -12.46
N LEU A 108 -8.96 -8.21 -11.48
CA LEU A 108 -10.22 -8.17 -10.76
C LEU A 108 -10.25 -6.99 -9.78
N ARG A 109 -11.41 -6.38 -9.68
CA ARG A 109 -11.73 -5.27 -8.78
C ARG A 109 -12.95 -5.63 -7.95
N PRO A 110 -13.08 -5.09 -6.73
CA PRO A 110 -14.31 -5.25 -5.94
C PRO A 110 -15.53 -4.62 -6.64
N ASP A 111 -15.36 -3.48 -7.28
CA ASP A 111 -16.37 -2.78 -8.06
C ASP A 111 -15.77 -2.35 -9.41
N VAL A 112 -16.60 -2.42 -10.47
CA VAL A 112 -16.20 -2.13 -11.85
C VAL A 112 -16.96 -0.93 -12.45
N THR A 113 -17.85 -0.32 -11.69
CA THR A 113 -18.56 0.89 -12.18
C THR A 113 -17.59 2.07 -12.27
N PRO A 114 -17.68 2.93 -13.30
CA PRO A 114 -16.80 4.09 -13.45
C PRO A 114 -16.77 4.98 -12.21
N LYS A 115 -17.95 5.23 -11.64
CA LYS A 115 -18.09 6.02 -10.41
C LYS A 115 -17.33 5.41 -9.22
N ALA A 116 -17.40 4.09 -9.03
CA ALA A 116 -16.69 3.41 -7.96
C ALA A 116 -15.19 3.35 -8.22
N ILE A 117 -14.76 3.11 -9.47
CA ILE A 117 -13.35 3.13 -9.84
C ILE A 117 -12.74 4.50 -9.52
N ARG A 118 -13.42 5.59 -9.87
CA ARG A 118 -12.98 6.95 -9.54
C ARG A 118 -12.96 7.18 -8.04
N TYR A 119 -14.02 6.87 -7.33
CA TYR A 119 -14.14 7.12 -5.89
C TYR A 119 -13.11 6.35 -5.07
N TYR A 120 -12.87 5.06 -5.41
CA TYR A 120 -11.91 4.18 -4.72
C TYR A 120 -10.53 4.19 -5.37
N SER A 121 -10.16 5.25 -6.07
CA SER A 121 -8.80 5.47 -6.56
C SER A 121 -7.99 6.36 -5.62
N GLN A 122 -6.71 6.45 -5.89
CA GLN A 122 -5.81 7.39 -5.22
C GLN A 122 -6.00 8.79 -5.79
N HIS A 123 -6.17 9.78 -4.92
CA HIS A 123 -6.38 11.19 -5.29
C HIS A 123 -5.18 12.08 -4.92
N PHE A 124 -4.32 11.63 -4.02
CA PHE A 124 -3.16 12.40 -3.59
C PHE A 124 -1.88 11.58 -3.68
N VAL A 125 -0.76 12.27 -3.92
CA VAL A 125 0.59 11.70 -3.99
C VAL A 125 1.45 12.30 -2.89
N ASP A 126 2.14 11.44 -2.14
CA ASP A 126 3.17 11.88 -1.21
C ASP A 126 4.52 11.86 -1.93
N ALA A 127 5.21 12.98 -1.90
CA ALA A 127 6.46 13.22 -2.61
C ALA A 127 7.41 14.10 -1.80
N LEU A 128 8.68 14.11 -2.14
CA LEU A 128 9.63 15.10 -1.66
C LEU A 128 9.59 16.32 -2.58
N ASP A 129 9.28 17.49 -2.04
CA ASP A 129 9.42 18.77 -2.74
C ASP A 129 10.90 19.21 -2.62
N LEU A 130 11.62 19.15 -3.74
CA LEU A 130 13.05 19.45 -3.78
C LEU A 130 13.37 20.95 -3.71
N GLU A 131 12.41 21.81 -3.97
CA GLU A 131 12.58 23.26 -3.83
C GLU A 131 12.43 23.69 -2.37
N LYS A 132 11.48 23.08 -1.67
CA LYS A 132 11.22 23.38 -0.25
C LYS A 132 11.96 22.47 0.73
N ASN A 133 12.54 21.35 0.22
CA ASN A 133 13.18 20.30 1.02
C ASN A 133 12.26 19.73 2.12
N ILE A 134 11.00 19.43 1.77
CA ILE A 134 10.01 18.87 2.69
C ILE A 134 9.30 17.68 2.04
N LEU A 135 8.80 16.79 2.90
CA LEU A 135 7.77 15.82 2.52
C LEU A 135 6.45 16.56 2.33
N THR A 136 5.78 16.36 1.22
CA THR A 136 4.53 17.02 0.89
C THR A 136 3.51 16.05 0.29
N THR A 137 2.24 16.38 0.47
CA THR A 137 1.11 15.72 -0.16
C THR A 137 0.52 16.66 -1.20
N VAL A 138 0.39 16.17 -2.42
CA VAL A 138 -0.16 16.96 -3.54
C VAL A 138 -1.27 16.19 -4.26
N PRO A 139 -2.25 16.87 -4.87
CA PRO A 139 -3.25 16.22 -5.71
C PRO A 139 -2.59 15.48 -6.88
N VAL A 140 -3.11 14.30 -7.23
CA VAL A 140 -2.64 13.49 -8.37
C VAL A 140 -2.61 14.32 -9.66
N GLU A 141 -3.63 15.16 -9.88
CA GLU A 141 -3.77 16.03 -11.05
C GLU A 141 -2.60 17.02 -11.21
N SER A 142 -1.99 17.44 -10.11
CA SER A 142 -0.84 18.38 -10.16
C SER A 142 0.46 17.71 -10.61
N VAL A 143 0.52 16.38 -10.57
CA VAL A 143 1.70 15.58 -10.92
C VAL A 143 1.52 14.90 -12.27
N LEU A 144 0.31 14.41 -12.55
CA LEU A 144 0.02 13.74 -13.81
C LEU A 144 -0.13 14.74 -14.95
N GLY A 145 0.61 14.49 -16.01
CA GLY A 145 0.54 15.27 -17.24
C GLY A 145 1.18 14.50 -18.39
N SER A 146 1.02 14.98 -19.62
CA SER A 146 1.62 14.37 -20.81
C SER A 146 3.15 14.36 -20.79
N ASP A 147 3.74 15.15 -19.91
CA ASP A 147 5.18 15.23 -19.64
C ASP A 147 5.67 14.18 -18.63
N TYR A 148 4.76 13.40 -18.01
CA TYR A 148 5.14 12.34 -17.07
C TYR A 148 5.39 11.01 -17.81
N PRO A 149 6.64 10.54 -17.95
CA PRO A 149 6.97 9.43 -18.84
C PRO A 149 6.25 8.10 -18.51
N PRO A 150 6.02 7.72 -17.23
CA PRO A 150 5.30 6.50 -16.88
C PRO A 150 3.78 6.56 -17.06
N LEU A 151 3.18 7.70 -17.37
CA LEU A 151 1.75 7.96 -17.35
C LEU A 151 0.90 6.82 -17.93
N ARG A 152 1.22 6.37 -19.15
CA ARG A 152 0.45 5.36 -19.91
C ARG A 152 0.28 4.00 -19.21
N TRP A 153 1.16 3.68 -18.26
CA TRP A 153 1.11 2.40 -17.52
C TRP A 153 0.36 2.52 -16.22
N LEU A 154 0.19 3.74 -15.71
CA LEU A 154 -0.37 4.00 -14.39
C LEU A 154 -1.82 4.44 -14.42
N VAL A 155 -2.26 5.10 -15.49
CA VAL A 155 -3.58 5.74 -15.56
C VAL A 155 -4.54 5.05 -16.51
N SER A 156 -5.81 5.28 -16.26
CA SER A 156 -6.93 5.16 -17.23
C SER A 156 -7.60 6.51 -17.38
N VAL A 157 -8.33 6.69 -18.47
CA VAL A 157 -9.13 7.88 -18.78
C VAL A 157 -10.59 7.58 -18.44
N ASP A 158 -11.20 8.50 -17.70
CA ASP A 158 -12.63 8.49 -17.42
C ASP A 158 -13.31 9.57 -18.29
N ASP A 159 -14.10 9.13 -19.24
CA ASP A 159 -14.88 10.00 -20.13
C ASP A 159 -16.28 10.36 -19.57
N GLY A 160 -16.56 9.92 -18.33
CA GLY A 160 -17.84 10.08 -17.65
C GLY A 160 -18.79 8.89 -17.80
N GLU A 161 -18.63 8.08 -18.85
CA GLU A 161 -19.43 6.87 -19.09
C GLU A 161 -18.62 5.60 -18.86
N THR A 162 -17.34 5.62 -19.26
CA THR A 162 -16.44 4.48 -19.17
C THR A 162 -15.06 4.86 -18.61
N VAL A 163 -14.37 3.87 -18.05
CA VAL A 163 -12.97 3.98 -17.67
C VAL A 163 -12.16 3.05 -18.56
N HIS A 164 -11.29 3.60 -19.37
CA HIS A 164 -10.55 2.85 -20.38
C HIS A 164 -9.06 3.24 -20.38
N PRO A 165 -8.16 2.35 -20.85
CA PRO A 165 -6.76 2.68 -21.02
C PRO A 165 -6.57 3.86 -22.00
N PRO A 166 -5.58 4.74 -21.80
CA PRO A 166 -5.30 5.81 -22.74
C PRO A 166 -4.86 5.23 -24.09
N LEU A 167 -5.61 5.52 -25.14
CA LEU A 167 -5.28 5.10 -26.52
C LEU A 167 -4.06 5.84 -27.04
N THR A 168 -4.00 7.14 -26.77
CA THR A 168 -2.89 8.03 -27.12
C THR A 168 -2.70 9.03 -26.00
N ILE A 169 -1.49 9.24 -25.55
CA ILE A 169 -1.15 10.33 -24.64
C ILE A 169 -0.95 11.58 -25.50
N SER A 170 -2.02 12.34 -25.68
CA SER A 170 -1.92 13.64 -26.34
C SER A 170 -1.73 14.76 -25.30
N ARG A 171 -1.15 15.88 -25.72
CA ARG A 171 -1.01 17.06 -24.86
C ARG A 171 -2.37 17.68 -24.45
N SER A 172 -3.45 17.19 -25.01
CA SER A 172 -4.82 17.69 -24.79
C SER A 172 -5.62 16.87 -23.76
N ILE A 173 -5.03 15.84 -23.13
CA ILE A 173 -5.74 15.09 -22.08
C ILE A 173 -5.83 15.99 -20.85
N ASP A 174 -7.05 16.19 -20.38
CA ASP A 174 -7.33 16.90 -19.14
C ASP A 174 -6.89 16.01 -17.95
N PRO A 175 -5.95 16.46 -17.10
CA PRO A 175 -5.52 15.70 -15.92
C PRO A 175 -6.67 15.30 -14.99
N SER A 176 -7.78 16.05 -14.95
CA SER A 176 -8.96 15.74 -14.13
C SER A 176 -9.69 14.46 -14.57
N GLN A 177 -9.50 14.04 -15.83
CA GLN A 177 -10.04 12.79 -16.37
C GLN A 177 -9.16 11.57 -16.10
N LEU A 178 -7.96 11.78 -15.55
CA LEU A 178 -7.02 10.69 -15.28
C LEU A 178 -7.32 10.03 -13.95
N ILE A 179 -7.34 8.71 -13.93
CA ILE A 179 -7.51 7.90 -12.73
C ILE A 179 -6.31 6.96 -12.61
N LEU A 180 -5.70 6.88 -11.43
CA LEU A 180 -4.65 5.91 -11.12
C LEU A 180 -5.25 4.50 -10.99
N THR A 181 -5.16 3.72 -12.05
CA THR A 181 -5.68 2.36 -12.11
C THR A 181 -4.59 1.31 -12.13
N PHE A 182 -3.38 1.67 -12.57
CA PHE A 182 -2.24 0.78 -12.81
C PHE A 182 -2.51 -0.34 -13.84
N ASP A 183 -3.62 -0.29 -14.54
CA ASP A 183 -4.07 -1.39 -15.43
C ASP A 183 -3.09 -1.66 -16.56
N GLY A 184 -2.45 -0.62 -17.11
CA GLY A 184 -1.43 -0.78 -18.15
C GLY A 184 -0.23 -1.62 -17.69
N LEU A 185 0.17 -1.48 -16.44
CA LEU A 185 1.26 -2.24 -15.83
C LEU A 185 0.81 -3.66 -15.43
N LEU A 186 -0.40 -3.78 -14.88
CA LEU A 186 -0.94 -5.04 -14.36
C LEU A 186 -1.31 -6.03 -15.46
N GLN A 187 -1.82 -5.53 -16.61
CA GLN A 187 -2.32 -6.39 -17.68
C GLN A 187 -1.23 -6.81 -18.66
N ARG A 188 -0.25 -5.97 -18.93
CA ARG A 188 0.72 -6.16 -20.03
C ARG A 188 2.16 -6.29 -19.56
N GLY A 189 2.41 -6.17 -18.26
CA GLY A 189 3.75 -6.08 -17.70
C GLY A 189 4.29 -7.39 -17.14
N SER A 190 5.59 -7.42 -16.93
CA SER A 190 6.30 -8.44 -16.16
C SER A 190 6.24 -8.19 -14.64
N PHE A 191 5.57 -7.12 -14.21
CA PHE A 191 5.57 -6.66 -12.81
C PHE A 191 4.98 -7.69 -11.84
N VAL A 192 3.77 -8.18 -12.10
CA VAL A 192 3.12 -9.16 -11.21
C VAL A 192 3.89 -10.49 -11.17
N PRO A 193 4.33 -11.08 -12.30
CA PRO A 193 5.19 -12.26 -12.28
C PRO A 193 6.50 -12.06 -11.52
N LEU A 194 7.16 -10.90 -11.69
CA LEU A 194 8.39 -10.57 -10.96
C LEU A 194 8.12 -10.53 -9.45
N LEU A 195 7.07 -9.82 -9.02
CA LEU A 195 6.71 -9.68 -7.61
C LEU A 195 6.37 -11.05 -6.97
N LYS A 196 5.62 -11.90 -7.69
CA LYS A 196 5.35 -13.28 -7.23
C LYS A 196 6.63 -14.07 -7.05
N THR A 197 7.58 -13.95 -7.97
CA THR A 197 8.88 -14.62 -7.87
C THR A 197 9.66 -14.15 -6.65
N VAL A 198 9.70 -12.82 -6.41
CA VAL A 198 10.36 -12.23 -5.23
C VAL A 198 9.73 -12.74 -3.94
N LEU A 199 8.40 -12.65 -3.82
CA LEU A 199 7.67 -13.12 -2.64
C LEU A 199 7.89 -14.61 -2.38
N SER A 200 7.82 -15.44 -3.42
CA SER A 200 8.03 -16.89 -3.31
C SER A 200 9.45 -17.21 -2.80
N ARG A 201 10.47 -16.56 -3.34
CA ARG A 201 11.87 -16.75 -2.90
C ARG A 201 12.08 -16.31 -1.46
N LEU A 202 11.52 -15.15 -1.08
CA LEU A 202 11.61 -14.65 0.29
C LEU A 202 10.88 -15.58 1.26
N GLN A 203 9.67 -16.02 0.92
CA GLN A 203 8.91 -16.96 1.73
C GLN A 203 9.65 -18.28 1.93
N GLN A 204 10.30 -18.80 0.89
CA GLN A 204 11.14 -20.01 1.00
C GLN A 204 12.34 -19.78 1.94
N GLN A 205 13.00 -18.62 1.85
CA GLN A 205 14.15 -18.30 2.69
C GLN A 205 13.78 -18.08 4.16
N TYR A 206 12.61 -17.49 4.42
CA TYR A 206 12.10 -17.26 5.76
C TYR A 206 11.33 -18.45 6.34
N GLU A 207 11.05 -19.49 5.51
CA GLU A 207 10.25 -20.68 5.85
C GLU A 207 8.84 -20.36 6.37
N GLN A 208 8.36 -19.17 6.10
CA GLN A 208 7.03 -18.67 6.52
C GLN A 208 6.55 -17.55 5.61
N PRO A 209 5.24 -17.24 5.59
CA PRO A 209 4.73 -16.11 4.83
C PRO A 209 5.43 -14.80 5.19
N VAL A 210 5.63 -13.97 4.17
CA VAL A 210 6.32 -12.68 4.31
C VAL A 210 5.45 -11.54 3.79
N ASP A 211 5.64 -10.35 4.34
CA ASP A 211 5.25 -9.10 3.72
C ASP A 211 6.49 -8.28 3.32
N ILE A 212 6.35 -7.51 2.27
CA ILE A 212 7.41 -6.64 1.78
C ILE A 212 6.88 -5.24 1.51
N GLU A 213 7.76 -4.27 1.70
CA GLU A 213 7.59 -2.91 1.18
C GLU A 213 8.53 -2.71 0.01
N PHE A 214 8.04 -2.08 -1.05
CA PHE A 214 8.81 -1.90 -2.26
C PHE A 214 8.50 -0.58 -2.96
N ALA A 215 9.46 -0.11 -3.76
CA ALA A 215 9.30 0.97 -4.71
C ALA A 215 9.66 0.50 -6.13
N VAL A 216 9.10 1.14 -7.14
CA VAL A 216 9.36 0.80 -8.54
C VAL A 216 9.62 2.04 -9.36
N SER A 217 10.71 2.01 -10.12
CA SER A 217 10.99 2.96 -11.18
C SER A 217 10.57 2.37 -12.52
N LEU A 218 9.95 3.19 -13.37
CA LEU A 218 9.47 2.83 -14.70
C LEU A 218 10.09 3.76 -15.74
N THR A 219 11.05 3.25 -16.49
CA THR A 219 11.69 4.01 -17.55
C THR A 219 11.15 3.58 -18.91
N PRO A 220 10.61 4.50 -19.72
CA PRO A 220 10.23 4.20 -21.10
C PRO A 220 11.45 3.72 -21.89
N GLU A 221 11.27 2.66 -22.65
CA GLU A 221 12.34 2.10 -23.50
C GLU A 221 11.94 2.26 -24.97
N SER A 222 12.83 2.87 -25.75
CA SER A 222 12.60 3.11 -27.18
C SER A 222 12.38 1.81 -27.93
N GLY A 223 11.31 1.75 -28.74
CA GLY A 223 10.99 0.58 -29.57
C GLY A 223 10.24 -0.56 -28.86
N THR A 224 9.98 -0.45 -27.56
CA THR A 224 9.17 -1.44 -26.83
C THR A 224 7.91 -0.83 -26.23
N PRO A 225 6.78 -1.55 -26.24
CA PRO A 225 5.57 -1.09 -25.55
C PRO A 225 5.65 -1.25 -24.03
N LYS A 226 6.68 -1.93 -23.51
CA LYS A 226 6.87 -2.23 -22.10
C LYS A 226 7.93 -1.30 -21.50
N PRO A 227 7.75 -0.79 -20.28
CA PRO A 227 8.79 -0.02 -19.62
C PRO A 227 9.88 -0.96 -19.09
N LYS A 228 11.09 -0.44 -18.98
CA LYS A 228 12.10 -1.03 -18.11
C LYS A 228 11.65 -0.82 -16.67
N LEU A 229 11.59 -1.90 -15.91
CA LEU A 229 11.09 -1.93 -14.55
C LEU A 229 12.25 -2.27 -13.61
N ASN A 230 12.49 -1.39 -12.63
CA ASN A 230 13.41 -1.66 -11.52
C ASN A 230 12.60 -1.74 -10.22
N LEU A 231 12.61 -2.91 -9.59
CA LEU A 231 11.98 -3.15 -8.30
C LEU A 231 13.03 -2.96 -7.19
N HIS A 232 12.76 -2.06 -6.26
CA HIS A 232 13.56 -1.81 -5.07
C HIS A 232 12.85 -2.40 -3.86
N LEU A 233 13.44 -3.43 -3.27
CA LEU A 233 12.96 -4.00 -2.02
C LEU A 233 13.40 -3.10 -0.87
N LEU A 234 12.45 -2.52 -0.14
CA LEU A 234 12.72 -1.58 0.94
C LEU A 234 12.72 -2.27 2.30
N GLN A 235 11.78 -3.19 2.51
CA GLN A 235 11.64 -3.95 3.74
C GLN A 235 11.11 -5.35 3.43
N CYS A 236 11.54 -6.33 4.21
CA CYS A 236 10.93 -7.67 4.24
C CYS A 236 10.82 -8.11 5.69
N ARG A 237 9.66 -8.62 6.06
CA ARG A 237 9.44 -9.18 7.39
C ARG A 237 8.54 -10.42 7.31
N PRO A 238 8.71 -11.38 8.23
CA PRO A 238 7.77 -12.47 8.40
C PRO A 238 6.38 -11.91 8.73
N GLN A 239 5.35 -12.45 8.09
CA GLN A 239 3.98 -12.17 8.51
C GLN A 239 3.76 -12.80 9.88
N ASN A 240 3.35 -12.00 10.86
CA ASN A 240 2.81 -12.56 12.08
C ASN A 240 1.59 -13.40 11.69
N GLN A 241 1.75 -14.71 11.70
CA GLN A 241 0.60 -15.60 11.61
C GLN A 241 -0.28 -15.23 12.82
N PHE A 242 -1.41 -14.61 12.53
CA PHE A 242 -2.48 -14.63 13.50
C PHE A 242 -2.85 -16.10 13.63
N ASN A 243 -2.25 -16.78 14.61
CA ASN A 243 -2.64 -18.11 15.00
C ASN A 243 -4.13 -17.99 15.37
N SER A 244 -4.97 -18.31 14.39
CA SER A 244 -6.41 -18.46 14.58
C SER A 244 -6.73 -19.56 15.61
N ASP A 245 -5.75 -20.43 15.88
CA ASP A 245 -5.95 -21.63 16.70
C ASP A 245 -5.69 -21.43 18.20
N SER A 246 -5.20 -20.26 18.67
CA SER A 246 -4.84 -20.08 20.07
C SER A 246 -5.46 -18.89 20.78
N ARG A 247 -6.36 -18.16 20.16
CA ARG A 247 -7.19 -17.19 20.87
C ARG A 247 -8.53 -17.86 21.17
N GLU A 248 -8.71 -18.29 22.40
CA GLU A 248 -10.06 -18.37 22.97
C GLU A 248 -10.75 -17.06 22.56
N ILE A 249 -11.76 -17.18 21.71
CA ILE A 249 -12.68 -16.08 21.42
C ILE A 249 -13.33 -15.82 22.78
N GLN A 250 -12.81 -14.82 23.50
CA GLN A 250 -13.51 -14.32 24.67
C GLN A 250 -14.85 -13.78 24.12
N SER A 251 -15.88 -14.57 24.28
CA SER A 251 -17.22 -14.13 23.97
C SER A 251 -17.50 -12.87 24.79
N MET A 252 -18.09 -11.87 24.15
CA MET A 252 -18.52 -10.66 24.83
C MET A 252 -19.45 -11.08 25.97
N PRO A 253 -19.27 -10.61 27.23
CA PRO A 253 -20.16 -10.91 28.31
C PRO A 253 -21.60 -10.56 27.91
N THR A 254 -22.52 -11.49 28.07
CA THR A 254 -23.93 -11.31 27.65
C THR A 254 -24.74 -10.48 28.65
N ASP A 255 -24.18 -10.22 29.82
CA ASP A 255 -24.84 -9.59 30.99
C ASP A 255 -24.43 -8.11 31.19
N LEU A 256 -23.76 -7.48 30.20
CA LEU A 256 -23.42 -6.07 30.27
C LEU A 256 -24.67 -5.19 30.19
N ALA A 257 -24.78 -4.25 31.13
CA ALA A 257 -25.80 -3.22 31.10
C ALA A 257 -25.66 -2.38 29.81
N THR A 258 -26.78 -1.90 29.26
CA THR A 258 -26.78 -1.12 27.99
C THR A 258 -25.88 0.11 28.04
N GLN A 259 -25.72 0.74 29.19
CA GLN A 259 -24.87 1.89 29.44
C GLN A 259 -23.37 1.54 29.42
N ASP A 260 -23.02 0.27 29.59
CA ASP A 260 -21.63 -0.20 29.61
C ASP A 260 -21.22 -0.81 28.25
N LYS A 261 -22.12 -0.84 27.29
CA LYS A 261 -21.87 -1.30 25.93
C LYS A 261 -21.20 -0.19 25.13
N ILE A 262 -19.89 -0.28 24.96
CA ILE A 262 -19.13 0.61 24.10
C ILE A 262 -19.03 -0.04 22.72
N LEU A 263 -19.46 0.69 21.68
CA LEU A 263 -19.24 0.28 20.30
C LEU A 263 -17.73 0.36 19.98
N LEU A 264 -17.03 -0.76 20.06
CA LEU A 264 -15.65 -0.85 19.62
C LEU A 264 -15.63 -0.96 18.09
N CYS A 265 -15.37 0.16 17.43
CA CYS A 265 -15.05 0.16 16.01
C CYS A 265 -13.60 -0.31 15.82
N THR A 266 -13.39 -1.59 15.50
CA THR A 266 -12.09 -2.05 15.05
C THR A 266 -11.96 -1.83 13.56
N ARG A 267 -10.84 -1.24 13.13
CA ARG A 267 -10.54 -1.02 11.71
C ARG A 267 -10.16 -2.31 10.97
N MET A 268 -9.99 -3.40 11.67
CA MET A 268 -9.64 -4.68 11.08
C MET A 268 -10.30 -5.82 11.87
N VAL A 269 -11.25 -6.49 11.24
CA VAL A 269 -11.78 -7.79 11.68
C VAL A 269 -11.08 -8.83 10.80
N PRO A 270 -10.02 -9.50 11.29
CA PRO A 270 -9.25 -10.44 10.47
C PRO A 270 -10.05 -11.68 10.10
N GLN A 271 -10.94 -12.11 10.97
CA GLN A 271 -11.94 -13.16 10.74
C GLN A 271 -13.00 -13.08 11.85
N GLY A 272 -14.27 -13.22 11.49
CA GLY A 272 -15.36 -13.29 12.44
C GLY A 272 -16.66 -13.66 11.75
N GLN A 273 -17.52 -14.36 12.45
CA GLN A 273 -18.90 -14.57 12.06
C GLN A 273 -19.76 -13.62 12.88
N VAL A 274 -20.42 -12.68 12.20
CA VAL A 274 -21.39 -11.78 12.85
C VAL A 274 -22.75 -12.45 12.77
N SER A 275 -23.29 -12.85 13.90
CA SER A 275 -24.59 -13.49 14.01
C SER A 275 -25.74 -12.49 14.22
N GLN A 276 -25.44 -11.29 14.73
CA GLN A 276 -26.43 -10.26 15.01
C GLN A 276 -25.79 -8.87 14.99
N ILE A 277 -26.46 -7.91 14.35
CA ILE A 277 -26.12 -6.48 14.40
C ILE A 277 -27.34 -5.76 14.98
N GLU A 278 -27.15 -5.08 16.09
CA GLU A 278 -28.14 -4.19 16.67
C GLU A 278 -27.75 -2.74 16.33
N TYR A 279 -28.75 -1.93 15.88
CA TYR A 279 -28.58 -0.52 15.50
C TYR A 279 -28.97 0.40 16.66
#